data_205d4d59fd3e212603379ace66ce8994
#
_entry.id   205d4d59fd3e212603379ace66ce8994
#
_cell.length_a   1.000
_cell.length_b   1.000
_cell.length_c   1.000
_cell.angle_alpha   90.00
_cell.angle_beta   90.00
_cell.angle_gamma   90.00
#
_symmetry.space_group_name_H-M   'P 1'
#
loop_
_entity.id
_entity.type
_entity.pdbx_description
1 polymer ?
#
loop_
_entity_poly.entity_id
_entity_poly.type
_entity_poly.pdbx_seq_one_letter_code
_entity_poly.pdbx_strand_id
1 'polypeptide(L)'
;MANNHTDHEHQSILSRRRFVSGVSLAGIAGLAGCGGQQAEQTATEASGDGGDETDASDTDTETETEVQATSEAQRKIQELAYITNQTLPVLPVMEKLAQSFQSTDDWNVPGTDSDAVQTYWPTEWLPREGQWTATDGSDDDRLTFAQWAVPQDSQYNPWNGQNYGEARRLMFDRFMKYNLATQEYTGYAIQDWEVGEETVSLTVREGLTWHNGDAVTATDVANQVKLDIYNGGSLGNFVAPEDVGAVSDRVTAVDESTVEITLVEPASETILLAYLQPKRLTAHDDSYGEFVTALDEAADEDERASALSDLTNDTTPEPVGCGPFQFEDADSQRTLLSKYEDHPDADNINVPEAEYLYKPQNQGRWNSLINNETDGSATLFMPQNRLNQLPDSMQVSLIPRHWGMGLMFNFEEAPVDDVRVRKAIAHVVNRENAALNSGAGTESKLPVTYPSGLTGEFNDQIEGGWLDGVVDEFETYGPGESQTEAAASLLRDAGYEKQNGTWQKDGEPLELPIKGPSGFSDWVTGVETIVSNLTDFGIEAESVMLDNSTYWGSDYSNGDFVVGLQGWASYDHSYPYFHFDWIFNSWDAKNAWNLPSEFESPILHEEERDGETVTPVDIVDELSTANQ
;
A
#
# COMPACT_ATOMS: atom_id res chain seq x y z
N MET A 1 -0.50 -18.09 18.88
CA MET A 1 -0.20 -16.66 18.81
C MET A 1 -0.80 -16.19 17.50
N ALA A 2 -1.87 -15.44 17.56
CA ALA A 2 -2.55 -14.96 16.36
C ALA A 2 -1.71 -13.82 15.78
N ASN A 3 -1.22 -14.01 14.55
CA ASN A 3 -0.63 -12.92 13.80
C ASN A 3 -1.73 -11.89 13.50
N ASN A 4 -1.62 -10.73 14.10
CA ASN A 4 -2.33 -9.55 13.65
C ASN A 4 -1.79 -9.15 12.27
N HIS A 5 -2.23 -9.86 11.20
CA HIS A 5 -2.29 -9.23 9.91
C HIS A 5 -3.53 -8.33 9.95
N THR A 6 -3.34 -7.15 10.50
CA THR A 6 -4.22 -6.04 10.16
C THR A 6 -4.13 -5.91 8.65
N ASP A 7 -5.26 -6.13 7.96
CA ASP A 7 -5.40 -5.76 6.57
C ASP A 7 -5.14 -4.26 6.47
N HIS A 8 -3.89 -3.91 6.21
CA HIS A 8 -3.51 -2.55 5.87
C HIS A 8 -4.06 -2.29 4.47
N GLU A 9 -5.13 -1.55 4.40
CA GLU A 9 -5.76 -1.11 3.16
C GLU A 9 -4.93 0.04 2.57
N HIS A 10 -4.47 -0.14 1.35
CA HIS A 10 -3.44 0.71 0.72
C HIS A 10 -4.03 1.65 -0.33
N GLN A 11 -3.60 2.89 -0.38
CA GLN A 11 -4.04 3.92 -1.32
C GLN A 11 -2.85 4.59 -2.03
N SER A 12 -3.01 5.11 -3.24
CA SER A 12 -1.91 5.64 -4.05
C SER A 12 -2.21 6.94 -4.83
N ILE A 13 -1.20 7.66 -5.30
CA ILE A 13 -1.29 8.96 -6.01
C ILE A 13 -0.79 8.86 -7.45
N LEU A 14 -1.38 9.63 -8.36
CA LEU A 14 -0.99 9.75 -9.76
C LEU A 14 -0.77 11.18 -10.22
N SER A 15 0.32 11.45 -10.91
CA SER A 15 0.51 12.67 -11.67
C SER A 15 0.01 12.51 -13.12
N ARG A 16 -0.74 13.53 -13.61
CA ARG A 16 -1.59 13.50 -14.80
C ARG A 16 -0.89 13.37 -16.17
N ARG A 17 0.41 13.11 -16.28
CA ARG A 17 1.09 13.36 -17.57
C ARG A 17 1.53 12.15 -18.39
N ARG A 18 1.47 10.91 -17.93
CA ARG A 18 1.94 9.74 -18.70
C ARG A 18 0.97 8.56 -18.86
N PHE A 19 -0.18 8.55 -18.21
CA PHE A 19 -1.18 7.49 -18.38
C PHE A 19 -2.20 7.82 -19.48
N VAL A 20 -1.74 8.16 -20.68
CA VAL A 20 -2.57 8.19 -21.89
C VAL A 20 -2.05 7.10 -22.82
N SER A 21 -2.33 5.87 -22.47
CA SER A 21 -2.39 4.75 -23.40
C SER A 21 -3.47 3.82 -22.90
N GLY A 22 -4.70 4.29 -23.06
CA GLY A 22 -5.86 3.43 -22.94
C GLY A 22 -5.67 2.25 -23.87
N VAL A 23 -5.67 1.03 -23.31
CA VAL A 23 -5.77 -0.18 -24.10
C VAL A 23 -7.20 -0.23 -24.65
N SER A 24 -7.42 0.50 -25.74
CA SER A 24 -8.56 0.25 -26.61
C SER A 24 -8.32 -1.09 -27.29
N LEU A 25 -9.00 -2.13 -26.82
CA LEU A 25 -9.13 -3.40 -27.52
C LEU A 25 -9.96 -3.19 -28.78
N ALA A 26 -9.35 -2.62 -29.83
CA ALA A 26 -9.92 -2.62 -31.17
C ALA A 26 -8.97 -3.38 -32.11
N GLY A 27 -9.46 -4.55 -32.53
CA GLY A 27 -9.10 -5.42 -33.62
C GLY A 27 -7.83 -5.12 -34.42
N ILE A 28 -6.85 -6.03 -34.33
CA ILE A 28 -5.81 -6.20 -35.34
C ILE A 28 -6.36 -7.08 -36.46
N ALA A 29 -6.74 -6.46 -37.55
CA ALA A 29 -6.82 -7.12 -38.87
C ALA A 29 -5.84 -6.39 -39.79
N GLY A 30 -4.91 -7.18 -40.34
CA GLY A 30 -3.72 -6.74 -41.05
C GLY A 30 -3.93 -5.94 -42.32
N LEU A 31 -2.87 -5.34 -42.79
CA LEU A 31 -2.22 -5.58 -44.09
C LEU A 31 -1.19 -4.49 -44.39
N ALA A 32 -0.13 -4.97 -44.98
CA ALA A 32 1.02 -4.20 -45.47
C ALA A 32 0.66 -3.24 -46.62
N GLY A 33 1.44 -2.17 -46.75
CA GLY A 33 1.48 -1.41 -48.01
C GLY A 33 2.14 -0.04 -47.91
N CYS A 34 3.26 0.07 -48.57
CA CYS A 34 4.13 1.21 -48.86
C CYS A 34 3.47 2.54 -49.23
N GLY A 35 4.19 3.65 -48.96
CA GLY A 35 4.15 4.82 -49.81
C GLY A 35 4.26 6.14 -49.05
N GLY A 36 5.45 6.77 -49.15
CA GLY A 36 5.70 8.11 -48.65
C GLY A 36 5.03 9.21 -49.46
N GLN A 37 4.92 10.36 -48.87
CA GLN A 37 5.24 11.66 -49.48
C GLN A 37 5.14 12.78 -48.44
N GLN A 38 6.18 13.65 -48.53
CA GLN A 38 6.28 14.96 -47.87
C GLN A 38 5.24 15.93 -48.46
N ALA A 39 4.79 16.88 -47.68
CA ALA A 39 4.35 18.21 -48.15
C ALA A 39 4.53 19.22 -47.01
N GLU A 40 5.33 20.00 -47.18
CA GLU A 40 5.75 21.41 -47.22
C GLU A 40 4.82 22.40 -46.50
N GLN A 41 5.54 23.32 -45.88
CA GLN A 41 5.13 24.56 -45.21
C GLN A 41 4.41 25.55 -46.13
N THR A 42 3.53 26.36 -45.55
CA THR A 42 3.33 27.73 -45.99
C THR A 42 3.14 28.66 -44.80
N ALA A 43 4.10 29.57 -44.69
CA ALA A 43 4.02 30.77 -43.87
C ALA A 43 3.18 31.84 -44.60
N THR A 44 2.46 32.64 -43.83
CA THR A 44 1.91 33.91 -44.35
C THR A 44 2.24 35.02 -43.36
N GLU A 45 3.08 35.92 -43.84
CA GLU A 45 3.41 37.21 -43.22
C GLU A 45 2.26 38.21 -43.45
N ALA A 46 2.05 39.10 -42.49
CA ALA A 46 1.45 40.38 -42.74
C ALA A 46 2.06 41.42 -41.79
N SER A 47 2.70 42.40 -42.43
CA SER A 47 3.37 43.59 -41.93
C SER A 47 2.42 44.71 -41.51
N GLY A 48 2.90 45.59 -40.61
CA GLY A 48 2.32 46.92 -40.36
C GLY A 48 2.93 47.63 -39.15
N ASP A 49 3.93 48.30 -39.34
CA ASP A 49 4.45 49.67 -39.18
C ASP A 49 3.96 50.53 -37.99
N GLY A 50 4.94 51.24 -37.34
CA GLY A 50 4.71 52.42 -36.54
C GLY A 50 5.58 52.54 -35.28
N GLY A 51 6.75 53.21 -35.41
CA GLY A 51 7.77 53.42 -34.40
C GLY A 51 7.38 54.28 -33.18
N ASP A 52 8.20 54.21 -32.18
CA ASP A 52 8.85 55.39 -31.53
C ASP A 52 10.01 54.90 -30.62
N GLU A 53 11.12 55.62 -30.72
CA GLU A 53 12.32 55.38 -29.95
C GLU A 53 12.18 55.92 -28.53
N THR A 54 12.51 55.14 -27.52
CA THR A 54 13.09 55.67 -26.29
C THR A 54 14.05 54.67 -25.66
N ASP A 55 15.22 55.18 -25.48
CA ASP A 55 16.42 54.76 -24.79
C ASP A 55 16.09 54.04 -23.44
N ALA A 56 16.62 52.84 -23.26
CA ALA A 56 16.63 52.20 -21.93
C ALA A 56 17.88 51.33 -21.79
N SER A 57 18.64 51.70 -20.84
CA SER A 57 19.83 51.08 -20.29
C SER A 57 19.70 49.57 -20.11
N ASP A 58 20.72 48.86 -20.57
CA ASP A 58 21.04 47.47 -20.21
C ASP A 58 21.14 47.34 -18.70
N THR A 59 20.23 46.55 -18.16
CA THR A 59 20.39 45.92 -16.85
C THR A 59 20.22 44.43 -17.12
N ASP A 60 21.34 43.74 -17.28
CA ASP A 60 21.42 42.29 -17.20
C ASP A 60 20.88 41.89 -15.82
N THR A 61 19.64 41.52 -15.76
CA THR A 61 19.09 40.78 -14.61
C THR A 61 19.36 39.32 -14.90
N GLU A 62 20.53 38.86 -14.43
CA GLU A 62 20.72 37.43 -14.23
C GLU A 62 19.58 36.97 -13.30
N THR A 63 18.64 36.23 -13.86
CA THR A 63 17.66 35.50 -13.09
C THR A 63 18.42 34.38 -12.41
N GLU A 64 18.94 34.66 -11.21
CA GLU A 64 19.33 33.60 -10.30
C GLU A 64 18.07 32.77 -10.10
N THR A 65 18.08 31.56 -10.66
CA THR A 65 17.12 30.50 -10.30
C THR A 65 17.41 30.23 -8.83
N GLU A 66 16.56 30.74 -7.93
CA GLU A 66 16.57 30.33 -6.53
C GLU A 66 16.45 28.81 -6.53
N VAL A 67 17.54 28.12 -6.23
CA VAL A 67 17.53 26.70 -5.88
C VAL A 67 16.73 26.65 -4.60
N GLN A 68 15.52 26.14 -4.70
CA GLN A 68 14.63 25.96 -3.55
C GLN A 68 15.38 25.04 -2.57
N ALA A 69 15.63 25.50 -1.37
CA ALA A 69 16.36 24.71 -0.37
C ALA A 69 15.56 23.44 -0.10
N THR A 70 16.21 22.27 -0.22
CA THR A 70 15.63 20.98 0.09
C THR A 70 15.10 20.97 1.53
N SER A 71 13.85 20.54 1.74
CA SER A 71 13.25 20.51 3.07
C SER A 71 13.99 19.53 4.00
N GLU A 72 13.91 19.74 5.30
CA GLU A 72 14.51 18.83 6.29
C GLU A 72 13.94 17.41 6.14
N ALA A 73 12.62 17.27 5.96
CA ALA A 73 11.97 15.99 5.74
C ALA A 73 12.49 15.28 4.47
N GLN A 74 12.65 16.03 3.37
CA GLN A 74 13.20 15.45 2.13
C GLN A 74 14.63 14.96 2.31
N ARG A 75 15.48 15.68 3.04
CA ARG A 75 16.86 15.24 3.35
C ARG A 75 16.90 13.95 4.16
N LYS A 76 16.02 13.81 5.17
CA LYS A 76 15.90 12.59 5.97
C LYS A 76 15.41 11.41 5.12
N ILE A 77 14.45 11.66 4.22
CA ILE A 77 13.98 10.66 3.24
C ILE A 77 15.11 10.23 2.31
N GLN A 78 15.90 11.17 1.77
CA GLN A 78 17.05 10.88 0.92
C GLN A 78 18.11 10.05 1.66
N GLU A 79 18.37 10.37 2.94
CA GLU A 79 19.31 9.62 3.76
C GLU A 79 18.84 8.18 4.00
N LEU A 80 17.59 7.99 4.42
CA LEU A 80 17.00 6.66 4.62
C LEU A 80 16.96 5.84 3.33
N ALA A 81 16.64 6.48 2.21
CA ALA A 81 16.65 5.87 0.89
C ALA A 81 18.06 5.41 0.50
N TYR A 82 19.08 6.23 0.78
CA TYR A 82 20.48 5.92 0.50
C TYR A 82 20.99 4.76 1.38
N ILE A 83 20.68 4.79 2.68
CA ILE A 83 20.99 3.67 3.58
C ILE A 83 20.36 2.37 3.05
N THR A 84 19.08 2.41 2.68
CA THR A 84 18.37 1.25 2.10
C THR A 84 19.05 0.76 0.83
N ASN A 85 19.41 1.66 -0.08
CA ASN A 85 20.08 1.34 -1.33
C ASN A 85 21.47 0.73 -1.11
N GLN A 86 22.25 1.26 -0.16
CA GLN A 86 23.62 0.83 0.07
C GLN A 86 23.75 -0.42 0.98
N THR A 87 22.79 -0.66 1.86
CA THR A 87 22.82 -1.80 2.79
C THR A 87 21.91 -2.95 2.38
N LEU A 88 20.90 -2.68 1.54
CA LEU A 88 19.91 -3.63 1.03
C LEU A 88 19.31 -4.51 2.14
N PRO A 89 18.61 -3.94 3.13
CA PRO A 89 17.85 -4.74 4.08
C PRO A 89 16.72 -5.50 3.37
N VAL A 90 16.19 -4.89 2.34
CA VAL A 90 15.25 -5.46 1.37
C VAL A 90 15.78 -5.19 -0.04
N LEU A 91 15.54 -6.09 -0.97
CA LEU A 91 15.71 -5.81 -2.40
C LEU A 91 14.32 -5.65 -3.03
N PRO A 92 13.80 -4.44 -3.17
CA PRO A 92 12.61 -4.19 -3.96
C PRO A 92 12.80 -4.66 -5.40
N VAL A 93 11.93 -5.54 -5.87
CA VAL A 93 12.04 -6.12 -7.23
C VAL A 93 11.11 -5.44 -8.20
N MET A 94 9.84 -5.29 -7.81
CA MET A 94 8.82 -4.68 -8.66
C MET A 94 7.75 -3.99 -7.83
N GLU A 95 7.18 -2.90 -8.37
CA GLU A 95 5.91 -2.33 -7.91
C GLU A 95 4.73 -3.04 -8.56
N LYS A 96 3.61 -3.07 -7.84
CA LYS A 96 2.37 -3.69 -8.29
C LYS A 96 1.28 -2.63 -8.47
N LEU A 97 0.72 -2.58 -9.69
CA LEU A 97 -0.54 -1.90 -9.95
C LEU A 97 -1.70 -2.87 -9.65
N ALA A 98 -2.72 -2.40 -8.96
CA ALA A 98 -3.94 -3.17 -8.76
C ALA A 98 -4.78 -3.18 -10.03
N GLN A 99 -5.22 -4.35 -10.46
CA GLN A 99 -6.24 -4.46 -11.50
C GLN A 99 -7.61 -4.34 -10.85
N SER A 100 -8.39 -3.39 -11.31
CA SER A 100 -9.77 -3.17 -10.86
C SER A 100 -10.73 -3.33 -12.03
N PHE A 101 -11.88 -3.94 -11.76
CA PHE A 101 -12.85 -4.37 -12.77
C PHE A 101 -14.22 -3.77 -12.44
N GLN A 102 -14.88 -3.19 -13.44
CA GLN A 102 -16.24 -2.66 -13.33
C GLN A 102 -17.05 -3.05 -14.57
N SER A 103 -18.21 -3.67 -14.37
CA SER A 103 -19.16 -3.96 -15.44
C SER A 103 -19.89 -2.69 -15.89
N THR A 104 -20.04 -2.54 -17.19
CA THR A 104 -20.86 -1.50 -17.84
C THR A 104 -22.08 -2.08 -18.54
N ASP A 105 -22.43 -3.36 -18.30
CA ASP A 105 -23.54 -4.02 -18.97
C ASP A 105 -24.88 -3.43 -18.49
N ASP A 106 -25.16 -3.56 -17.20
CA ASP A 106 -26.36 -3.02 -16.55
C ASP A 106 -26.08 -1.74 -15.75
N TRP A 107 -24.83 -1.24 -15.78
CA TRP A 107 -24.36 -0.18 -14.92
C TRP A 107 -23.74 1.01 -15.66
N ASN A 108 -24.01 2.21 -15.18
CA ASN A 108 -23.24 3.40 -15.49
C ASN A 108 -22.14 3.54 -14.44
N VAL A 109 -20.88 3.52 -14.88
CA VAL A 109 -19.70 3.76 -14.03
C VAL A 109 -18.79 4.76 -14.72
N PRO A 110 -17.97 5.53 -13.96
CA PRO A 110 -16.98 6.42 -14.56
C PRO A 110 -15.96 5.66 -15.41
N GLY A 111 -15.37 6.35 -16.39
CA GLY A 111 -14.32 5.78 -17.24
C GLY A 111 -13.06 5.42 -16.44
N THR A 112 -12.25 4.51 -17.00
CA THR A 112 -11.06 3.93 -16.35
C THR A 112 -10.00 4.95 -15.95
N ASP A 113 -9.97 6.12 -16.58
CA ASP A 113 -9.05 7.22 -16.34
C ASP A 113 -9.62 8.33 -15.42
N SER A 114 -10.83 8.14 -14.90
CA SER A 114 -11.43 9.11 -13.97
C SER A 114 -10.79 9.00 -12.58
N ASP A 115 -10.65 10.14 -11.89
CA ASP A 115 -10.12 10.21 -10.52
C ASP A 115 -10.92 9.32 -9.55
N ALA A 116 -12.21 9.09 -9.82
CA ALA A 116 -13.08 8.23 -9.02
C ALA A 116 -12.75 6.73 -9.17
N VAL A 117 -12.36 6.28 -10.37
CA VAL A 117 -11.92 4.89 -10.63
C VAL A 117 -10.45 4.72 -10.26
N GLN A 118 -9.62 5.74 -10.43
CA GLN A 118 -8.21 5.72 -10.09
C GLN A 118 -7.95 5.80 -8.57
N THR A 119 -9.00 5.79 -7.76
CA THR A 119 -8.90 5.64 -6.32
C THR A 119 -8.75 4.16 -5.93
N TYR A 120 -8.02 3.90 -4.84
CA TYR A 120 -7.90 2.53 -4.34
C TYR A 120 -9.25 2.03 -3.80
N TRP A 121 -9.65 0.80 -4.14
CA TRP A 121 -10.95 0.21 -3.84
C TRP A 121 -12.16 0.95 -4.48
N PRO A 122 -12.21 1.10 -5.80
CA PRO A 122 -13.36 1.75 -6.42
C PRO A 122 -14.69 1.05 -6.14
N THR A 123 -14.69 -0.25 -5.84
CA THR A 123 -15.90 -1.00 -5.40
C THR A 123 -16.42 -0.56 -4.02
N GLU A 124 -15.65 0.17 -3.23
CA GLU A 124 -16.11 0.82 -1.99
C GLU A 124 -16.68 2.20 -2.29
N TRP A 125 -15.93 3.02 -3.05
CA TRP A 125 -16.22 4.44 -3.18
C TRP A 125 -17.31 4.76 -4.20
N LEU A 126 -17.31 4.07 -5.36
CA LEU A 126 -18.27 4.36 -6.43
C LEU A 126 -19.74 4.14 -6.01
N PRO A 127 -20.12 3.03 -5.32
CA PRO A 127 -21.47 2.88 -4.80
C PRO A 127 -21.81 3.93 -3.74
N ARG A 128 -20.90 4.17 -2.81
CA ARG A 128 -21.06 5.12 -1.69
C ARG A 128 -21.23 6.57 -2.17
N GLU A 129 -20.51 6.96 -3.21
CA GLU A 129 -20.53 8.31 -3.79
C GLU A 129 -21.59 8.47 -4.88
N GLY A 130 -22.46 7.47 -5.08
CA GLY A 130 -23.53 7.51 -6.09
C GLY A 130 -23.03 7.50 -7.53
N GLN A 131 -21.79 7.02 -7.75
CA GLN A 131 -21.15 6.95 -9.06
C GLN A 131 -21.26 5.59 -9.74
N TRP A 132 -21.90 4.64 -9.09
CA TRP A 132 -22.26 3.34 -9.66
C TRP A 132 -23.80 3.23 -9.69
N THR A 133 -24.40 3.40 -10.86
CA THR A 133 -25.87 3.51 -11.01
C THR A 133 -26.36 2.57 -12.09
N ALA A 134 -27.58 2.05 -11.95
CA ALA A 134 -28.19 1.24 -12.99
C ALA A 134 -28.39 2.02 -14.30
N THR A 135 -28.25 1.35 -15.45
CA THR A 135 -28.56 1.93 -16.76
C THR A 135 -30.06 2.11 -16.95
N ASP A 136 -30.47 3.02 -17.83
CA ASP A 136 -31.88 3.26 -18.14
C ASP A 136 -32.54 2.00 -18.69
N GLY A 137 -33.48 1.45 -17.93
CA GLY A 137 -34.24 0.24 -18.31
C GLY A 137 -33.64 -1.07 -17.85
N SER A 138 -32.54 -1.07 -17.10
CA SER A 138 -32.10 -2.23 -16.34
C SER A 138 -33.11 -2.53 -15.23
N ASP A 139 -33.38 -3.80 -15.01
CA ASP A 139 -34.13 -4.30 -13.85
C ASP A 139 -33.17 -4.73 -12.72
N ASP A 140 -31.84 -4.53 -12.91
CA ASP A 140 -30.82 -4.88 -11.91
C ASP A 140 -30.76 -3.81 -10.83
N ASP A 141 -31.01 -4.21 -9.60
CA ASP A 141 -31.03 -3.39 -8.41
C ASP A 141 -29.96 -3.81 -7.37
N ARG A 142 -29.07 -4.74 -7.74
CA ARG A 142 -28.07 -5.32 -6.85
C ARG A 142 -26.69 -5.32 -7.48
N LEU A 143 -25.73 -4.68 -6.81
CA LEU A 143 -24.31 -4.84 -7.14
C LEU A 143 -23.75 -6.15 -6.56
N THR A 144 -23.13 -6.95 -7.41
CA THR A 144 -22.56 -8.23 -7.00
C THR A 144 -21.04 -8.24 -7.13
N PHE A 145 -20.36 -8.54 -6.04
CA PHE A 145 -18.90 -8.62 -5.94
C PHE A 145 -18.44 -10.01 -5.51
N ALA A 146 -17.19 -10.34 -5.76
CA ALA A 146 -16.57 -11.55 -5.23
C ALA A 146 -15.68 -11.22 -4.02
N GLN A 147 -15.78 -12.01 -2.94
CA GLN A 147 -14.91 -11.93 -1.78
C GLN A 147 -14.22 -13.26 -1.49
N TRP A 148 -13.07 -13.20 -0.81
CA TRP A 148 -12.29 -14.37 -0.43
C TRP A 148 -12.66 -14.92 0.97
N ALA A 149 -13.24 -14.11 1.83
CA ALA A 149 -13.64 -14.50 3.17
C ALA A 149 -14.92 -15.33 3.16
N VAL A 150 -15.00 -16.30 4.08
CA VAL A 150 -16.18 -17.16 4.25
C VAL A 150 -17.28 -16.39 4.99
N PRO A 151 -18.48 -16.22 4.40
CA PRO A 151 -19.52 -15.39 5.01
C PRO A 151 -20.17 -16.02 6.25
N GLN A 152 -20.44 -17.33 6.22
CA GLN A 152 -21.27 -17.98 7.22
C GLN A 152 -20.55 -18.31 8.53
N ASP A 153 -19.29 -18.72 8.45
CA ASP A 153 -18.45 -19.01 9.64
C ASP A 153 -17.65 -17.79 10.05
N SER A 154 -17.93 -16.66 9.42
CA SER A 154 -17.28 -15.40 9.70
C SER A 154 -17.71 -14.92 11.06
N GLN A 155 -16.75 -14.66 11.89
CA GLN A 155 -16.93 -13.88 13.06
C GLN A 155 -17.00 -12.42 12.63
N TYR A 156 -18.03 -11.74 13.13
CA TYR A 156 -18.29 -10.34 12.81
C TYR A 156 -17.61 -9.36 13.78
N ASN A 157 -16.80 -9.87 14.69
CA ASN A 157 -15.96 -9.05 15.56
C ASN A 157 -14.77 -8.51 14.76
N PRO A 158 -14.65 -7.19 14.51
CA PRO A 158 -13.56 -6.60 13.73
C PRO A 158 -12.19 -6.74 14.37
N TRP A 159 -12.13 -7.01 15.67
CA TRP A 159 -10.90 -7.17 16.45
C TRP A 159 -10.37 -8.61 16.45
N ASN A 160 -11.17 -9.56 16.03
CA ASN A 160 -10.72 -10.92 15.77
C ASN A 160 -9.92 -10.96 14.46
N GLY A 161 -8.77 -11.61 14.43
CA GLY A 161 -7.94 -11.71 13.22
C GLY A 161 -8.60 -12.44 12.02
N GLN A 162 -9.84 -12.92 12.18
CA GLN A 162 -10.65 -13.45 11.08
C GLN A 162 -11.46 -12.33 10.45
N ASN A 163 -11.19 -12.13 9.16
CA ASN A 163 -11.79 -11.06 8.40
C ASN A 163 -13.08 -11.52 7.71
N TYR A 164 -14.16 -10.75 7.83
CA TYR A 164 -15.42 -11.00 7.11
C TYR A 164 -15.47 -10.35 5.72
N GLY A 165 -14.32 -10.09 5.15
CA GLY A 165 -14.14 -9.74 3.74
C GLY A 165 -14.44 -8.29 3.40
N GLU A 166 -14.70 -8.08 2.11
CA GLU A 166 -14.91 -6.74 1.54
C GLU A 166 -16.26 -6.13 1.92
N ALA A 167 -17.26 -6.93 2.33
CA ALA A 167 -18.58 -6.45 2.77
C ALA A 167 -18.50 -5.40 3.88
N ARG A 168 -17.53 -5.51 4.80
CA ARG A 168 -17.29 -4.54 5.87
C ARG A 168 -17.06 -3.10 5.35
N ARG A 169 -16.60 -2.96 4.10
CA ARG A 169 -16.27 -1.66 3.52
C ARG A 169 -17.49 -0.78 3.29
N LEU A 170 -18.63 -1.39 3.05
CA LEU A 170 -19.91 -0.70 2.92
C LEU A 170 -20.72 -0.67 4.23
N MET A 171 -20.40 -1.59 5.18
CA MET A 171 -21.11 -1.69 6.46
C MET A 171 -20.64 -0.68 7.51
N PHE A 172 -19.39 -0.25 7.44
CA PHE A 172 -18.78 0.63 8.43
C PHE A 172 -18.19 1.86 7.76
N ASP A 173 -18.49 3.03 8.27
CA ASP A 173 -17.87 4.26 7.81
C ASP A 173 -16.41 4.33 8.21
N ARG A 174 -15.58 4.80 7.28
CA ARG A 174 -14.22 5.24 7.59
C ARG A 174 -14.25 6.57 8.33
N PHE A 175 -13.17 6.85 9.05
CA PHE A 175 -13.00 8.20 9.58
C PHE A 175 -12.93 9.21 8.44
N MET A 176 -12.06 8.97 7.47
CA MET A 176 -11.84 9.87 6.32
C MET A 176 -11.44 9.07 5.08
N LYS A 177 -11.55 9.69 3.91
CA LYS A 177 -10.96 9.25 2.65
C LYS A 177 -9.84 10.22 2.28
N TYR A 178 -8.68 9.72 1.97
CA TYR A 178 -7.61 10.48 1.35
C TYR A 178 -7.68 10.33 -0.16
N ASN A 179 -7.86 11.44 -0.88
CA ASN A 179 -7.81 11.45 -2.33
C ASN A 179 -6.37 11.63 -2.80
N LEU A 180 -5.83 10.62 -3.40
CA LEU A 180 -4.43 10.55 -3.77
C LEU A 180 -4.07 11.44 -4.97
N ALA A 181 -5.02 11.73 -5.84
CA ALA A 181 -4.80 12.61 -7.00
C ALA A 181 -4.76 14.09 -6.58
N THR A 182 -5.62 14.48 -5.62
CA THR A 182 -5.68 15.85 -5.10
C THR A 182 -4.90 16.06 -3.82
N GLN A 183 -4.50 14.97 -3.14
CA GLN A 183 -3.86 14.97 -1.81
C GLN A 183 -4.74 15.59 -0.72
N GLU A 184 -6.06 15.49 -0.89
CA GLU A 184 -7.04 16.06 0.02
C GLU A 184 -7.76 14.97 0.81
N TYR A 185 -8.12 15.29 2.06
CA TYR A 185 -8.96 14.44 2.90
C TYR A 185 -10.44 14.83 2.75
N THR A 186 -11.30 13.83 2.71
CA THR A 186 -12.76 13.99 2.78
C THR A 186 -13.25 13.25 4.02
N GLY A 187 -13.98 13.95 4.88
CA GLY A 187 -14.57 13.36 6.08
C GLY A 187 -15.73 12.43 5.78
N TYR A 188 -15.84 11.33 6.57
CA TYR A 188 -16.98 10.41 6.58
C TYR A 188 -17.52 10.28 8.01
N ALA A 189 -17.07 9.32 8.84
CA ALA A 189 -17.46 9.27 10.25
C ALA A 189 -16.94 10.48 11.04
N ILE A 190 -15.80 11.04 10.62
CA ILE A 190 -15.24 12.30 11.12
C ILE A 190 -15.45 13.37 10.06
N GLN A 191 -16.21 14.43 10.40
CA GLN A 191 -16.51 15.51 9.45
C GLN A 191 -15.49 16.63 9.45
N ASP A 192 -14.77 16.84 10.57
CA ASP A 192 -13.78 17.90 10.75
C ASP A 192 -12.71 17.47 11.75
N TRP A 193 -11.50 18.01 11.61
CA TRP A 193 -10.36 17.69 12.49
C TRP A 193 -9.40 18.86 12.59
N GLU A 194 -8.73 18.95 13.71
CA GLU A 194 -7.67 19.92 13.97
C GLU A 194 -6.46 19.19 14.57
N VAL A 195 -5.29 19.36 13.96
CA VAL A 195 -4.01 18.83 14.47
C VAL A 195 -3.20 19.98 15.05
N GLY A 196 -3.05 19.98 16.37
CA GLY A 196 -2.22 20.93 17.11
C GLY A 196 -0.90 20.31 17.54
N GLU A 197 -0.08 21.08 18.24
CA GLU A 197 1.22 20.61 18.74
C GLU A 197 1.12 19.49 19.79
N GLU A 198 0.09 19.52 20.63
CA GLU A 198 -0.08 18.58 21.75
C GLU A 198 -1.36 17.75 21.64
N THR A 199 -2.26 18.10 20.73
CA THR A 199 -3.58 17.45 20.64
C THR A 199 -4.05 17.33 19.20
N VAL A 200 -4.82 16.25 18.95
CA VAL A 200 -5.65 16.09 17.74
C VAL A 200 -7.11 16.12 18.17
N SER A 201 -7.89 17.00 17.59
CA SER A 201 -9.33 17.07 17.79
C SER A 201 -10.07 16.50 16.60
N LEU A 202 -11.04 15.61 16.83
CA LEU A 202 -11.86 14.97 15.81
C LEU A 202 -13.34 15.29 16.07
N THR A 203 -14.05 15.79 15.06
CA THR A 203 -15.49 16.06 15.16
C THR A 203 -16.29 14.98 14.45
N VAL A 204 -17.16 14.31 15.17
CA VAL A 204 -18.06 13.26 14.66
C VAL A 204 -19.05 13.88 13.68
N ARG A 205 -19.37 13.19 12.61
CA ARG A 205 -20.30 13.63 11.57
C ARG A 205 -21.72 13.77 12.11
N GLU A 206 -22.33 14.93 11.90
CA GLU A 206 -23.70 15.20 12.32
C GLU A 206 -24.69 14.28 11.58
N GLY A 207 -25.63 13.71 12.34
CA GLY A 207 -26.70 12.85 11.81
C GLY A 207 -26.28 11.42 11.50
N LEU A 208 -25.03 11.04 11.74
CA LEU A 208 -24.59 9.65 11.58
C LEU A 208 -25.22 8.78 12.68
N THR A 209 -25.77 7.63 12.27
CA THR A 209 -26.40 6.67 13.18
C THR A 209 -25.87 5.25 12.93
N TRP A 210 -25.89 4.45 13.99
CA TRP A 210 -25.71 3.01 13.87
C TRP A 210 -26.93 2.35 13.22
N HIS A 211 -26.77 1.19 12.61
CA HIS A 211 -27.84 0.47 11.92
C HIS A 211 -29.00 0.04 12.84
N ASN A 212 -28.78 0.05 14.14
CA ASN A 212 -29.84 -0.16 15.15
C ASN A 212 -30.63 1.12 15.50
N GLY A 213 -30.25 2.27 14.91
CA GLY A 213 -30.88 3.58 15.08
C GLY A 213 -30.28 4.44 16.20
N ASP A 214 -29.28 3.95 16.94
CA ASP A 214 -28.57 4.75 17.93
C ASP A 214 -27.70 5.82 17.25
N ALA A 215 -27.55 6.98 17.89
CA ALA A 215 -26.67 8.02 17.37
C ALA A 215 -25.20 7.59 17.51
N VAL A 216 -24.39 7.85 16.49
CA VAL A 216 -22.94 7.78 16.61
C VAL A 216 -22.44 8.96 17.44
N THR A 217 -21.61 8.69 18.43
CA THR A 217 -21.11 9.67 19.39
C THR A 217 -19.59 9.74 19.43
N ALA A 218 -19.06 10.76 20.08
CA ALA A 218 -17.64 10.88 20.36
C ALA A 218 -17.11 9.71 21.23
N THR A 219 -17.95 9.09 22.06
CA THR A 219 -17.57 7.90 22.83
C THR A 219 -17.24 6.74 21.91
N ASP A 220 -18.02 6.47 20.87
CA ASP A 220 -17.78 5.42 19.90
C ASP A 220 -16.45 5.63 19.16
N VAL A 221 -16.18 6.88 18.75
CA VAL A 221 -14.92 7.25 18.07
C VAL A 221 -13.72 7.12 19.02
N ALA A 222 -13.85 7.57 20.27
CA ALA A 222 -12.81 7.40 21.28
C ALA A 222 -12.54 5.90 21.56
N ASN A 223 -13.60 5.09 21.68
CA ASN A 223 -13.49 3.64 21.83
C ASN A 223 -12.75 3.01 20.65
N GLN A 224 -13.06 3.42 19.40
CA GLN A 224 -12.37 2.94 18.21
C GLN A 224 -10.87 3.23 18.27
N VAL A 225 -10.48 4.45 18.62
CA VAL A 225 -9.07 4.85 18.71
C VAL A 225 -8.36 4.10 19.83
N LYS A 226 -8.98 3.99 21.00
CA LYS A 226 -8.44 3.23 22.14
C LYS A 226 -8.21 1.76 21.80
N LEU A 227 -9.23 1.08 21.28
CA LEU A 227 -9.14 -0.34 20.92
C LEU A 227 -8.08 -0.59 19.86
N ASP A 228 -7.95 0.31 18.89
CA ASP A 228 -6.87 0.22 17.89
C ASP A 228 -5.48 0.30 18.53
N ILE A 229 -5.26 1.26 19.44
CA ILE A 229 -3.99 1.40 20.14
C ILE A 229 -3.73 0.20 21.07
N TYR A 230 -4.71 -0.24 21.86
CA TYR A 230 -4.58 -1.42 22.71
C TYR A 230 -4.27 -2.69 21.92
N ASN A 231 -4.76 -2.78 20.69
CA ASN A 231 -4.49 -3.90 19.79
C ASN A 231 -3.18 -3.72 18.98
N GLY A 232 -2.32 -2.75 19.34
CA GLY A 232 -1.01 -2.54 18.75
C GLY A 232 -0.99 -1.60 17.54
N GLY A 233 -2.01 -0.75 17.38
CA GLY A 233 -2.04 0.25 16.31
C GLY A 233 -0.95 1.31 16.45
N SER A 234 -0.30 1.67 15.34
CA SER A 234 0.87 2.56 15.31
C SER A 234 0.62 3.98 15.83
N LEU A 235 -0.64 4.44 15.87
CA LEU A 235 -0.98 5.71 16.53
C LEU A 235 -0.55 5.71 18.01
N GLY A 236 -0.45 4.53 18.65
CA GLY A 236 0.06 4.35 20.00
C GLY A 236 1.46 4.91 20.23
N ASN A 237 2.31 4.93 19.19
CA ASN A 237 3.66 5.49 19.27
C ASN A 237 3.66 7.01 19.55
N PHE A 238 2.57 7.70 19.21
CA PHE A 238 2.41 9.14 19.42
C PHE A 238 1.55 9.47 20.65
N VAL A 239 0.76 8.51 21.11
CA VAL A 239 -0.18 8.69 22.23
C VAL A 239 0.37 8.11 23.52
N ALA A 240 0.92 6.90 23.50
CA ALA A 240 1.33 6.17 24.70
C ALA A 240 2.49 5.19 24.43
N PRO A 241 3.65 5.65 23.92
CA PRO A 241 4.74 4.78 23.47
C PRO A 241 5.39 3.96 24.60
N GLU A 242 5.45 4.49 25.82
CA GLU A 242 6.11 3.84 26.95
C GLU A 242 5.12 3.08 27.85
N ASP A 243 3.87 3.51 27.91
CA ASP A 243 2.82 2.92 28.75
C ASP A 243 1.46 2.99 28.07
N VAL A 244 1.08 1.90 27.43
CA VAL A 244 -0.21 1.78 26.76
C VAL A 244 -1.41 1.97 27.69
N GLY A 245 -1.23 1.83 29.02
CA GLY A 245 -2.25 2.16 30.01
C GLY A 245 -2.61 3.65 30.07
N ALA A 246 -1.70 4.53 29.64
CA ALA A 246 -1.96 5.98 29.57
C ALA A 246 -2.97 6.37 28.47
N VAL A 247 -3.34 5.46 27.57
CA VAL A 247 -4.33 5.70 26.50
C VAL A 247 -5.67 6.14 27.07
N SER A 248 -6.10 5.57 28.22
CA SER A 248 -7.36 5.92 28.89
C SER A 248 -7.50 7.42 29.20
N ASP A 249 -6.40 8.06 29.60
CA ASP A 249 -6.36 9.48 29.96
C ASP A 249 -6.08 10.41 28.75
N ARG A 250 -5.62 9.85 27.63
CA ARG A 250 -5.15 10.61 26.47
C ARG A 250 -6.09 10.59 25.28
N VAL A 251 -7.03 9.66 25.25
CA VAL A 251 -8.06 9.59 24.20
C VAL A 251 -9.42 9.75 24.88
N THR A 252 -10.03 10.91 24.75
CA THR A 252 -11.24 11.28 25.52
C THR A 252 -12.32 11.87 24.64
N ALA A 253 -13.57 11.49 24.87
CA ALA A 253 -14.74 12.23 24.37
C ALA A 253 -14.96 13.46 25.28
N VAL A 254 -14.71 14.66 24.75
CA VAL A 254 -14.85 15.90 25.53
C VAL A 254 -16.28 16.43 25.56
N ASP A 255 -17.08 16.04 24.58
CA ASP A 255 -18.54 16.26 24.51
C ASP A 255 -19.19 15.16 23.63
N GLU A 256 -20.47 15.31 23.26
CA GLU A 256 -21.19 14.30 22.46
C GLU A 256 -20.64 14.12 21.04
N SER A 257 -19.91 15.10 20.50
CA SER A 257 -19.45 15.14 19.11
C SER A 257 -17.94 15.28 18.95
N THR A 258 -17.18 15.56 20.01
CA THR A 258 -15.77 15.90 19.92
C THR A 258 -14.89 14.90 20.69
N VAL A 259 -13.91 14.35 20.01
CA VAL A 259 -12.83 13.53 20.62
C VAL A 259 -11.54 14.32 20.63
N GLU A 260 -10.85 14.30 21.76
CA GLU A 260 -9.50 14.84 21.90
C GLU A 260 -8.50 13.70 22.13
N ILE A 261 -7.42 13.72 21.34
CA ILE A 261 -6.29 12.79 21.45
C ILE A 261 -5.06 13.61 21.86
N THR A 262 -4.54 13.36 23.05
CA THR A 262 -3.32 14.04 23.57
C THR A 262 -2.07 13.30 23.13
N LEU A 263 -1.14 14.00 22.50
CA LEU A 263 0.13 13.47 22.03
C LEU A 263 1.19 13.57 23.15
N VAL A 264 2.21 12.70 23.09
CA VAL A 264 3.37 12.77 24.00
C VAL A 264 4.34 13.85 23.58
N GLU A 265 4.42 14.11 22.28
CA GLU A 265 5.24 15.14 21.64
C GLU A 265 4.61 15.57 20.32
N PRO A 266 4.97 16.73 19.77
CA PRO A 266 4.49 17.17 18.47
C PRO A 266 4.83 16.15 17.38
N ALA A 267 3.90 15.89 16.46
CA ALA A 267 4.09 14.98 15.35
C ALA A 267 3.54 15.58 14.04
N SER A 268 4.04 15.08 12.93
CA SER A 268 3.60 15.51 11.59
C SER A 268 2.09 15.26 11.39
N GLU A 269 1.36 16.30 10.99
CA GLU A 269 -0.06 16.20 10.64
C GLU A 269 -0.31 15.11 9.60
N THR A 270 0.53 15.04 8.56
CA THR A 270 0.43 14.02 7.51
C THR A 270 0.48 12.59 8.06
N ILE A 271 1.36 12.35 9.04
CA ILE A 271 1.51 11.03 9.67
C ILE A 271 0.31 10.70 10.54
N LEU A 272 -0.13 11.64 11.38
CA LEU A 272 -1.27 11.44 12.25
C LEU A 272 -2.55 11.18 11.45
N LEU A 273 -2.80 12.00 10.42
CA LEU A 273 -3.98 11.82 9.56
C LEU A 273 -3.91 10.51 8.76
N ALA A 274 -2.73 10.10 8.29
CA ALA A 274 -2.58 8.83 7.60
C ALA A 274 -2.86 7.61 8.50
N TYR A 275 -2.59 7.70 9.80
CA TYR A 275 -3.00 6.66 10.75
C TYR A 275 -4.47 6.71 11.13
N LEU A 276 -5.10 7.87 11.09
CA LEU A 276 -6.51 8.06 11.45
C LEU A 276 -7.45 7.75 10.29
N GLN A 277 -7.13 8.20 9.07
CA GLN A 277 -8.04 8.15 7.92
C GLN A 277 -8.53 6.74 7.54
N PRO A 278 -7.72 5.67 7.60
CA PRO A 278 -8.17 4.34 7.21
C PRO A 278 -9.02 3.64 8.26
N LYS A 279 -9.11 4.18 9.49
CA LYS A 279 -9.88 3.57 10.57
C LYS A 279 -11.36 3.51 10.18
N ARG A 280 -11.97 2.35 10.45
CA ARG A 280 -13.41 2.16 10.30
C ARG A 280 -14.05 2.23 11.67
N LEU A 281 -15.15 2.96 11.75
CA LEU A 281 -15.90 3.07 12.99
C LEU A 281 -16.70 1.78 13.21
N THR A 282 -16.18 0.90 14.05
CA THR A 282 -16.76 -0.41 14.38
C THR A 282 -17.06 -0.56 15.87
N ALA A 283 -16.54 0.34 16.71
CA ALA A 283 -16.57 0.25 18.16
C ALA A 283 -17.84 0.90 18.75
N HIS A 284 -19.01 0.38 18.37
CA HIS A 284 -20.29 0.75 18.99
C HIS A 284 -20.23 0.53 20.52
N ASP A 285 -20.56 1.55 21.31
CA ASP A 285 -20.36 1.56 22.76
C ASP A 285 -21.13 0.43 23.46
N ASP A 286 -22.37 0.17 23.08
CA ASP A 286 -23.16 -0.95 23.63
C ASP A 286 -22.57 -2.33 23.34
N SER A 287 -21.74 -2.45 22.30
CA SER A 287 -21.11 -3.73 21.91
C SER A 287 -19.70 -3.89 22.47
N TYR A 288 -18.95 -2.81 22.54
CA TYR A 288 -17.51 -2.84 22.84
C TYR A 288 -17.09 -2.03 24.07
N GLY A 289 -17.97 -1.21 24.65
CA GLY A 289 -17.66 -0.34 25.78
C GLY A 289 -17.21 -1.11 27.04
N GLU A 290 -17.74 -2.33 27.27
CA GLU A 290 -17.27 -3.18 28.38
C GLU A 290 -15.81 -3.63 28.19
N PHE A 291 -15.38 -3.95 26.96
CA PHE A 291 -13.99 -4.29 26.66
C PHE A 291 -13.05 -3.08 26.79
N VAL A 292 -13.49 -1.90 26.33
CA VAL A 292 -12.74 -0.66 26.53
C VAL A 292 -12.56 -0.37 28.01
N THR A 293 -13.62 -0.49 28.81
CA THR A 293 -13.56 -0.30 30.26
C THR A 293 -12.59 -1.27 30.92
N ALA A 294 -12.63 -2.57 30.54
CA ALA A 294 -11.72 -3.56 31.08
C ALA A 294 -10.25 -3.27 30.73
N LEU A 295 -9.99 -2.75 29.52
CA LEU A 295 -8.64 -2.36 29.06
C LEU A 295 -8.16 -1.07 29.76
N ASP A 296 -9.04 -0.08 29.91
CA ASP A 296 -8.76 1.18 30.60
C ASP A 296 -8.48 1.00 32.10
N GLU A 297 -9.16 0.05 32.76
CA GLU A 297 -9.04 -0.24 34.20
C GLU A 297 -7.96 -1.29 34.54
N ALA A 298 -7.34 -1.92 33.55
CA ALA A 298 -6.32 -2.95 33.75
C ALA A 298 -5.12 -2.42 34.55
N ALA A 299 -4.85 -3.04 35.70
CA ALA A 299 -3.83 -2.59 36.63
C ALA A 299 -2.40 -2.92 36.18
N ASP A 300 -2.25 -3.92 35.31
CA ASP A 300 -0.97 -4.36 34.77
C ASP A 300 -1.12 -4.99 33.37
N GLU A 301 0.01 -5.40 32.79
CA GLU A 301 0.09 -5.98 31.46
C GLU A 301 -0.63 -7.32 31.35
N ASP A 302 -0.62 -8.15 32.41
CA ASP A 302 -1.29 -9.46 32.40
C ASP A 302 -2.82 -9.29 32.38
N GLU A 303 -3.37 -8.34 33.14
CA GLU A 303 -4.81 -8.03 33.11
C GLU A 303 -5.22 -7.44 31.75
N ARG A 304 -4.39 -6.56 31.17
CA ARG A 304 -4.63 -5.98 29.84
C ARG A 304 -4.58 -7.04 28.75
N ALA A 305 -3.60 -7.93 28.79
CA ALA A 305 -3.52 -9.06 27.84
C ALA A 305 -4.74 -9.99 27.94
N SER A 306 -5.26 -10.20 29.16
CA SER A 306 -6.49 -10.97 29.36
C SER A 306 -7.71 -10.27 28.73
N ALA A 307 -7.90 -8.97 28.98
CA ALA A 307 -8.99 -8.19 28.42
C ALA A 307 -8.93 -8.12 26.89
N LEU A 308 -7.73 -7.98 26.32
CA LEU A 308 -7.50 -8.01 24.88
C LEU A 308 -7.82 -9.39 24.28
N SER A 309 -7.47 -10.47 25.00
CA SER A 309 -7.84 -11.83 24.60
C SER A 309 -9.35 -12.04 24.61
N ASP A 310 -10.06 -11.50 25.60
CA ASP A 310 -11.52 -11.58 25.67
C ASP A 310 -12.16 -10.82 24.50
N LEU A 311 -11.69 -9.60 24.18
CA LEU A 311 -12.11 -8.82 23.03
C LEU A 311 -11.89 -9.59 21.71
N THR A 312 -10.69 -10.13 21.50
CA THR A 312 -10.33 -10.75 20.21
C THR A 312 -10.98 -12.13 20.02
N ASN A 313 -11.43 -12.78 21.09
CA ASN A 313 -12.15 -14.05 21.03
C ASN A 313 -13.67 -13.92 21.11
N ASP A 314 -14.19 -12.71 21.32
CA ASP A 314 -15.63 -12.49 21.30
C ASP A 314 -16.23 -12.82 19.94
N THR A 315 -17.47 -13.28 19.92
CA THR A 315 -18.18 -13.63 18.70
C THR A 315 -19.43 -12.76 18.54
N THR A 316 -19.45 -11.94 17.51
CA THR A 316 -20.61 -11.11 17.18
C THR A 316 -21.39 -11.79 16.05
N PRO A 317 -22.62 -12.28 16.31
CA PRO A 317 -23.39 -13.01 15.29
C PRO A 317 -23.91 -12.11 14.17
N GLU A 318 -24.29 -10.87 14.48
CA GLU A 318 -24.77 -9.89 13.53
C GLU A 318 -24.04 -8.56 13.77
N PRO A 319 -23.41 -7.97 12.74
CA PRO A 319 -22.67 -6.73 12.91
C PRO A 319 -23.62 -5.53 12.97
N VAL A 320 -23.40 -4.63 13.92
CA VAL A 320 -24.02 -3.30 13.96
C VAL A 320 -23.02 -2.31 13.36
N GLY A 321 -23.24 -1.88 12.14
CA GLY A 321 -22.43 -0.89 11.45
C GLY A 321 -23.01 0.50 11.49
N CYS A 322 -22.30 1.46 10.91
CA CYS A 322 -22.73 2.85 10.71
C CYS A 322 -22.52 3.32 9.26
N GLY A 323 -22.15 2.40 8.37
CA GLY A 323 -21.90 2.71 6.98
C GLY A 323 -23.18 2.77 6.13
N PRO A 324 -23.06 3.08 4.83
CA PRO A 324 -24.20 3.30 3.95
C PRO A 324 -25.02 2.06 3.61
N PHE A 325 -24.50 0.87 3.93
CA PHE A 325 -25.20 -0.40 3.76
C PHE A 325 -25.18 -1.19 5.07
N GLN A 326 -26.31 -1.79 5.41
CA GLN A 326 -26.48 -2.59 6.60
C GLN A 326 -26.50 -4.09 6.25
N PHE A 327 -26.12 -4.92 7.23
CA PHE A 327 -26.19 -6.36 7.12
C PHE A 327 -27.64 -6.81 6.99
N GLU A 328 -27.93 -7.66 5.99
CA GLU A 328 -29.26 -8.23 5.76
C GLU A 328 -29.28 -9.73 6.02
N ASP A 329 -28.35 -10.46 5.38
CA ASP A 329 -28.30 -11.92 5.46
C ASP A 329 -26.92 -12.45 5.06
N ALA A 330 -26.55 -13.62 5.56
CA ALA A 330 -25.38 -14.36 5.09
C ALA A 330 -25.60 -15.85 5.15
N ASP A 331 -25.09 -16.55 4.13
CA ASP A 331 -25.02 -18.00 4.08
C ASP A 331 -23.60 -18.46 3.71
N SER A 332 -23.38 -19.76 3.48
CA SER A 332 -22.06 -20.30 3.13
C SER A 332 -21.54 -19.84 1.75
N GLN A 333 -22.32 -19.11 0.97
CA GLN A 333 -21.96 -18.71 -0.40
C GLN A 333 -21.88 -17.20 -0.57
N ARG A 334 -22.57 -16.42 0.26
CA ARG A 334 -22.70 -14.98 0.10
C ARG A 334 -22.94 -14.22 1.40
N THR A 335 -22.64 -12.92 1.37
CA THR A 335 -23.13 -11.90 2.30
C THR A 335 -23.99 -10.92 1.51
N LEU A 336 -25.19 -10.61 2.00
CA LEU A 336 -26.10 -9.63 1.43
C LEU A 336 -26.19 -8.41 2.35
N LEU A 337 -26.08 -7.25 1.75
CA LEU A 337 -26.26 -5.95 2.39
C LEU A 337 -27.43 -5.22 1.72
N SER A 338 -28.22 -4.50 2.48
CA SER A 338 -29.23 -3.56 1.99
C SER A 338 -28.81 -2.12 2.28
N LYS A 339 -29.23 -1.18 1.45
CA LYS A 339 -28.97 0.25 1.67
C LYS A 339 -29.56 0.68 3.02
N TYR A 340 -28.79 1.41 3.82
CA TYR A 340 -29.27 2.01 5.07
C TYR A 340 -29.88 3.38 4.78
N GLU A 341 -31.23 3.47 4.84
CA GLU A 341 -31.97 4.66 4.41
C GLU A 341 -31.79 5.88 5.35
N ASP A 342 -31.38 5.65 6.61
CA ASP A 342 -31.13 6.73 7.59
C ASP A 342 -29.67 7.23 7.54
N HIS A 343 -28.83 6.69 6.64
CA HIS A 343 -27.47 7.19 6.46
C HIS A 343 -27.46 8.60 5.86
N PRO A 344 -26.58 9.53 6.33
CA PRO A 344 -26.53 10.90 5.80
C PRO A 344 -26.33 11.01 4.28
N ASP A 345 -25.70 10.01 3.64
CA ASP A 345 -25.48 9.95 2.19
C ASP A 345 -26.54 9.14 1.44
N ALA A 346 -27.58 8.63 2.08
CA ALA A 346 -28.56 7.72 1.48
C ALA A 346 -29.19 8.27 0.20
N ASP A 347 -29.46 9.58 0.15
CA ASP A 347 -30.04 10.25 -1.03
C ASP A 347 -29.11 10.20 -2.26
N ASN A 348 -27.81 10.04 -2.08
CA ASN A 348 -26.82 9.93 -3.15
C ASN A 348 -26.63 8.48 -3.63
N ILE A 349 -26.99 7.50 -2.81
CA ILE A 349 -26.76 6.07 -3.09
C ILE A 349 -27.90 5.54 -3.94
N ASN A 350 -27.58 5.12 -5.16
CA ASN A 350 -28.56 4.71 -6.16
C ASN A 350 -28.72 3.18 -6.29
N VAL A 351 -28.04 2.42 -5.44
CA VAL A 351 -28.06 0.96 -5.43
C VAL A 351 -28.73 0.47 -4.17
N PRO A 352 -29.87 -0.27 -4.25
CA PRO A 352 -30.59 -0.76 -3.07
C PRO A 352 -29.85 -1.87 -2.31
N GLU A 353 -29.11 -2.73 -3.00
CA GLU A 353 -28.47 -3.90 -2.42
C GLU A 353 -27.03 -4.09 -2.91
N ALA A 354 -26.19 -4.67 -2.07
CA ALA A 354 -24.84 -5.14 -2.44
C ALA A 354 -24.65 -6.59 -1.97
N GLU A 355 -24.19 -7.46 -2.85
CA GLU A 355 -23.97 -8.87 -2.58
C GLU A 355 -22.50 -9.24 -2.75
N TYR A 356 -21.94 -9.99 -1.81
CA TYR A 356 -20.55 -10.46 -1.83
C TYR A 356 -20.51 -11.97 -1.90
N LEU A 357 -20.19 -12.52 -3.08
CA LEU A 357 -20.11 -13.95 -3.33
C LEU A 357 -18.78 -14.53 -2.83
N TYR A 358 -18.84 -15.64 -2.11
CA TYR A 358 -17.65 -16.34 -1.68
C TYR A 358 -16.91 -17.02 -2.84
N LYS A 359 -15.74 -16.49 -3.17
CA LYS A 359 -14.85 -16.98 -4.22
C LYS A 359 -13.41 -16.96 -3.68
N PRO A 360 -12.97 -17.99 -2.93
CA PRO A 360 -11.72 -17.94 -2.17
C PRO A 360 -10.43 -17.95 -3.00
N GLN A 361 -10.53 -18.26 -4.30
CA GLN A 361 -9.36 -18.37 -5.17
C GLN A 361 -9.48 -17.46 -6.39
N ASN A 362 -8.35 -16.96 -6.87
CA ASN A 362 -8.30 -16.10 -8.05
C ASN A 362 -9.03 -16.69 -9.25
N GLN A 363 -8.90 -18.00 -9.52
CA GLN A 363 -9.58 -18.63 -10.63
C GLN A 363 -11.11 -18.56 -10.52
N GLY A 364 -11.68 -18.69 -9.32
CA GLY A 364 -13.12 -18.53 -9.08
C GLY A 364 -13.57 -17.10 -9.38
N ARG A 365 -12.80 -16.11 -8.92
CA ARG A 365 -13.03 -14.68 -9.18
C ARG A 365 -12.91 -14.34 -10.67
N TRP A 366 -11.88 -14.87 -11.37
CA TRP A 366 -11.75 -14.68 -12.82
C TRP A 366 -12.97 -15.21 -13.57
N ASN A 367 -13.42 -16.43 -13.23
CA ASN A 367 -14.55 -17.02 -13.89
C ASN A 367 -15.86 -16.25 -13.64
N SER A 368 -16.05 -15.69 -12.42
CA SER A 368 -17.24 -14.89 -12.15
C SER A 368 -17.29 -13.59 -12.98
N LEU A 369 -16.16 -12.90 -13.15
CA LEU A 369 -16.08 -11.73 -14.04
C LEU A 369 -16.25 -12.09 -15.52
N ILE A 370 -15.64 -13.19 -15.99
CA ILE A 370 -15.75 -13.66 -17.38
C ILE A 370 -17.19 -14.07 -17.72
N ASN A 371 -17.93 -14.62 -16.76
CA ASN A 371 -19.30 -15.09 -16.96
C ASN A 371 -20.37 -14.06 -16.60
N ASN A 372 -20.01 -12.82 -16.26
CA ASN A 372 -20.92 -11.79 -15.73
C ASN A 372 -21.71 -12.26 -14.48
N GLU A 373 -21.07 -13.05 -13.61
CA GLU A 373 -21.65 -13.43 -12.31
C GLU A 373 -21.39 -12.37 -11.25
N THR A 374 -20.44 -11.46 -11.49
CA THR A 374 -20.07 -10.35 -10.61
C THR A 374 -19.85 -9.10 -11.44
N ASP A 375 -20.25 -7.95 -10.88
CA ASP A 375 -20.17 -6.62 -11.51
C ASP A 375 -18.80 -5.98 -11.37
N GLY A 376 -17.99 -6.44 -10.40
CA GLY A 376 -16.67 -5.87 -10.21
C GLY A 376 -15.77 -6.59 -9.22
N SER A 377 -14.54 -6.11 -9.19
CA SER A 377 -13.52 -6.50 -8.20
C SER A 377 -12.46 -5.39 -8.10
N ALA A 378 -11.97 -5.12 -6.90
CA ALA A 378 -11.06 -3.97 -6.68
C ALA A 378 -9.58 -4.30 -6.83
N THR A 379 -9.10 -5.49 -6.48
CA THR A 379 -7.65 -5.81 -6.40
C THR A 379 -7.38 -7.25 -6.77
N LEU A 380 -7.77 -7.63 -7.97
CA LEU A 380 -7.59 -9.00 -8.44
C LEU A 380 -6.51 -9.04 -9.52
N PHE A 381 -5.42 -9.81 -9.29
CA PHE A 381 -4.51 -10.08 -10.39
C PHE A 381 -5.15 -11.06 -11.38
N MET A 382 -5.22 -10.65 -12.66
CA MET A 382 -5.69 -11.47 -13.77
C MET A 382 -4.66 -11.42 -14.90
N PRO A 383 -4.09 -12.57 -15.34
CA PRO A 383 -3.13 -12.60 -16.44
C PRO A 383 -3.77 -12.29 -17.79
N GLN A 384 -2.98 -11.80 -18.76
CA GLN A 384 -3.48 -11.31 -20.05
C GLN A 384 -4.36 -12.33 -20.80
N ASN A 385 -4.02 -13.61 -20.74
CA ASN A 385 -4.80 -14.66 -21.40
C ASN A 385 -6.20 -14.86 -20.78
N ARG A 386 -6.43 -14.37 -19.55
CA ARG A 386 -7.73 -14.34 -18.90
C ARG A 386 -8.44 -13.01 -19.15
N LEU A 387 -7.70 -11.88 -19.12
CA LEU A 387 -8.25 -10.57 -19.51
C LEU A 387 -8.89 -10.62 -20.90
N ASN A 388 -8.27 -11.32 -21.85
CA ASN A 388 -8.80 -11.49 -23.20
C ASN A 388 -10.11 -12.31 -23.30
N GLN A 389 -10.58 -12.88 -22.18
CA GLN A 389 -11.84 -13.62 -22.10
C GLN A 389 -12.96 -12.82 -21.43
N LEU A 390 -12.65 -11.66 -20.91
CA LEU A 390 -13.65 -10.76 -20.32
C LEU A 390 -14.65 -10.31 -21.39
N PRO A 391 -15.92 -10.08 -21.02
CA PRO A 391 -16.89 -9.47 -21.92
C PRO A 391 -16.48 -8.02 -22.25
N ASP A 392 -16.93 -7.53 -23.41
CA ASP A 392 -16.64 -6.16 -23.87
C ASP A 392 -17.21 -5.08 -22.91
N SER A 393 -18.20 -5.45 -22.08
CA SER A 393 -18.80 -4.59 -21.05
C SER A 393 -17.96 -4.49 -19.77
N MET A 394 -16.91 -5.29 -19.61
CA MET A 394 -16.04 -5.24 -18.42
C MET A 394 -14.86 -4.30 -18.66
N GLN A 395 -14.88 -3.12 -18.07
CA GLN A 395 -13.72 -2.24 -18.07
C GLN A 395 -12.69 -2.68 -17.05
N VAL A 396 -11.40 -2.45 -17.36
CA VAL A 396 -10.28 -2.80 -16.50
C VAL A 396 -9.40 -1.57 -16.28
N SER A 397 -9.15 -1.24 -15.04
CA SER A 397 -8.26 -0.15 -14.65
C SER A 397 -7.01 -0.69 -13.97
N LEU A 398 -5.86 -0.06 -14.19
CA LEU A 398 -4.64 -0.27 -13.42
C LEU A 398 -4.50 0.87 -12.42
N ILE A 399 -4.48 0.53 -11.14
CA ILE A 399 -4.46 1.50 -10.05
C ILE A 399 -3.16 1.35 -9.27
N PRO A 400 -2.38 2.40 -9.11
CA PRO A 400 -1.17 2.39 -8.30
C PRO A 400 -1.44 1.99 -6.84
N ARG A 401 -0.49 1.30 -6.21
CA ARG A 401 -0.65 0.82 -4.83
C ARG A 401 0.47 1.20 -3.87
N HIS A 402 1.56 1.80 -4.32
CA HIS A 402 2.77 2.03 -3.50
C HIS A 402 3.24 0.76 -2.76
N TRP A 403 3.23 -0.36 -3.44
CA TRP A 403 3.52 -1.67 -2.89
C TRP A 403 4.00 -2.63 -3.99
N GLY A 404 4.80 -3.61 -3.64
CA GLY A 404 5.27 -4.56 -4.61
C GLY A 404 5.88 -5.81 -3.98
N MET A 405 6.55 -6.62 -4.78
CA MET A 405 7.27 -7.80 -4.34
C MET A 405 8.76 -7.47 -4.15
N GLY A 406 9.32 -7.90 -3.03
CA GLY A 406 10.74 -7.79 -2.72
C GLY A 406 11.32 -9.07 -2.13
N LEU A 407 12.65 -9.13 -2.09
CA LEU A 407 13.41 -10.13 -1.36
C LEU A 407 13.81 -9.55 -0.01
N MET A 408 13.45 -10.25 1.07
CA MET A 408 13.82 -9.93 2.44
C MET A 408 14.99 -10.80 2.84
N PHE A 409 16.06 -10.22 3.34
CA PHE A 409 17.25 -10.94 3.76
C PHE A 409 17.24 -11.13 5.26
N ASN A 410 17.51 -12.36 5.74
CA ASN A 410 17.68 -12.61 7.17
C ASN A 410 19.11 -12.29 7.58
N PHE A 411 19.32 -11.26 8.38
CA PHE A 411 20.65 -10.76 8.75
C PHE A 411 21.43 -11.68 9.70
N GLU A 412 20.80 -12.67 10.31
CA GLU A 412 21.48 -13.70 11.12
C GLU A 412 21.87 -14.94 10.31
N GLU A 413 21.43 -15.03 9.04
CA GLU A 413 21.64 -16.20 8.19
C GLU A 413 22.71 -15.96 7.12
N ALA A 414 23.77 -16.78 7.14
CA ALA A 414 24.72 -16.80 6.04
C ALA A 414 24.04 -17.42 4.77
N PRO A 415 24.34 -16.93 3.56
CA PRO A 415 25.40 -15.96 3.25
C PRO A 415 24.92 -14.50 3.16
N VAL A 416 23.65 -14.23 3.44
CA VAL A 416 23.05 -12.90 3.22
C VAL A 416 23.28 -11.91 4.39
N ASP A 417 23.89 -12.36 5.47
CA ASP A 417 24.47 -11.50 6.52
C ASP A 417 25.53 -10.55 5.95
N ASP A 418 26.24 -10.95 4.89
CA ASP A 418 27.26 -10.13 4.21
C ASP A 418 26.60 -9.20 3.16
N VAL A 419 26.71 -7.88 3.34
CA VAL A 419 26.19 -6.88 2.39
C VAL A 419 26.72 -7.06 0.97
N ARG A 420 27.96 -7.55 0.80
CA ARG A 420 28.56 -7.81 -0.53
C ARG A 420 27.83 -8.91 -1.26
N VAL A 421 27.32 -9.91 -0.55
CA VAL A 421 26.48 -10.97 -1.13
C VAL A 421 25.11 -10.41 -1.52
N ARG A 422 24.47 -9.61 -0.66
CA ARG A 422 23.19 -8.96 -0.99
C ARG A 422 23.31 -8.06 -2.23
N LYS A 423 24.38 -7.24 -2.31
CA LYS A 423 24.67 -6.42 -3.49
C LYS A 423 24.95 -7.26 -4.73
N ALA A 424 25.67 -8.38 -4.61
CA ALA A 424 25.90 -9.30 -5.72
C ALA A 424 24.58 -9.90 -6.24
N ILE A 425 23.66 -10.28 -5.35
CA ILE A 425 22.31 -10.73 -5.73
C ILE A 425 21.58 -9.63 -6.50
N ALA A 426 21.60 -8.39 -6.00
CA ALA A 426 20.96 -7.26 -6.65
C ALA A 426 21.48 -6.99 -8.07
N HIS A 427 22.79 -7.11 -8.30
CA HIS A 427 23.41 -6.98 -9.62
C HIS A 427 23.07 -8.12 -10.59
N VAL A 428 22.74 -9.31 -10.10
CA VAL A 428 22.40 -10.47 -10.93
C VAL A 428 20.93 -10.51 -11.29
N VAL A 429 20.04 -10.07 -10.39
CA VAL A 429 18.59 -10.10 -10.57
C VAL A 429 18.16 -9.11 -11.65
N ASN A 430 17.66 -9.62 -12.78
CA ASN A 430 17.02 -8.82 -13.82
C ASN A 430 15.58 -8.51 -13.41
N ARG A 431 15.36 -7.33 -12.81
CA ARG A 431 14.08 -6.90 -12.28
C ARG A 431 13.04 -6.63 -13.38
N GLU A 432 13.47 -6.16 -14.55
CA GLU A 432 12.57 -5.99 -15.69
C GLU A 432 11.97 -7.32 -16.15
N ASN A 433 12.79 -8.35 -16.29
CA ASN A 433 12.30 -9.68 -16.66
C ASN A 433 11.45 -10.31 -15.55
N ALA A 434 11.81 -10.11 -14.28
CA ALA A 434 11.01 -10.59 -13.16
C ALA A 434 9.63 -9.92 -13.12
N ALA A 435 9.55 -8.60 -13.31
CA ALA A 435 8.31 -7.85 -13.40
C ALA A 435 7.46 -8.25 -14.61
N LEU A 436 8.07 -8.36 -15.80
CA LEU A 436 7.41 -8.77 -17.03
C LEU A 436 6.77 -10.17 -16.89
N ASN A 437 7.54 -11.13 -16.39
CA ASN A 437 7.06 -12.50 -16.22
C ASN A 437 5.98 -12.59 -15.13
N SER A 438 6.18 -11.92 -13.99
CA SER A 438 5.20 -11.80 -12.92
C SER A 438 3.90 -11.16 -13.39
N GLY A 439 3.98 -10.17 -14.27
CA GLY A 439 2.81 -9.52 -14.90
C GLY A 439 2.07 -10.43 -15.89
N ALA A 440 2.66 -11.54 -16.31
CA ALA A 440 2.05 -12.50 -17.24
C ALA A 440 1.43 -11.85 -18.48
N GLY A 441 2.15 -10.90 -19.08
CA GLY A 441 1.76 -10.17 -20.29
C GLY A 441 0.89 -8.94 -20.03
N THR A 442 0.63 -8.58 -18.77
CA THR A 442 -0.03 -7.33 -18.39
C THR A 442 0.99 -6.25 -17.99
N GLU A 443 0.56 -4.99 -17.97
CA GLU A 443 1.35 -3.87 -17.46
C GLU A 443 1.17 -3.64 -15.95
N SER A 444 0.67 -4.65 -15.22
CA SER A 444 0.34 -4.53 -13.80
C SER A 444 1.56 -4.62 -12.85
N LYS A 445 2.77 -4.78 -13.38
CA LYS A 445 4.02 -4.84 -12.63
C LYS A 445 5.05 -3.91 -13.25
N LEU A 446 5.69 -3.10 -12.43
CA LEU A 446 6.74 -2.18 -12.84
C LEU A 446 8.05 -2.59 -12.16
N PRO A 447 9.17 -2.69 -12.91
CA PRO A 447 10.45 -2.98 -12.28
C PRO A 447 10.89 -1.80 -11.42
N VAL A 448 11.50 -2.06 -10.27
CA VAL A 448 12.11 -1.01 -9.46
C VAL A 448 13.44 -0.60 -10.07
N THR A 449 13.60 0.69 -10.33
CA THR A 449 14.85 1.25 -10.90
C THR A 449 15.91 1.41 -9.83
N TYR A 450 15.57 2.07 -8.73
CA TYR A 450 16.46 2.29 -7.59
C TYR A 450 15.94 1.50 -6.38
N PRO A 451 16.65 0.44 -5.91
CA PRO A 451 16.25 -0.28 -4.69
C PRO A 451 16.51 0.57 -3.45
N SER A 452 15.73 1.61 -3.26
CA SER A 452 15.88 2.63 -2.22
C SER A 452 14.82 2.54 -1.11
N GLY A 453 13.85 1.64 -1.24
CA GLY A 453 12.69 1.59 -0.34
C GLY A 453 11.58 2.59 -0.69
N LEU A 454 11.81 3.50 -1.65
CA LEU A 454 10.80 4.42 -2.15
C LEU A 454 9.90 3.74 -3.17
N THR A 455 8.66 4.23 -3.29
CA THR A 455 7.67 3.83 -4.30
C THR A 455 7.30 5.01 -5.19
N GLY A 456 6.74 4.74 -6.37
CA GLY A 456 6.30 5.74 -7.33
C GLY A 456 7.03 5.67 -8.67
N GLU A 457 7.54 4.49 -9.07
CA GLU A 457 8.12 4.25 -10.39
C GLU A 457 7.15 4.64 -11.53
N PHE A 458 5.85 4.54 -11.29
CA PHE A 458 4.80 4.80 -12.29
C PHE A 458 4.51 6.29 -12.52
N ASN A 459 5.01 7.21 -11.69
CA ASN A 459 4.67 8.64 -11.76
C ASN A 459 5.84 9.60 -11.57
N ASP A 460 7.06 9.13 -11.77
CA ASP A 460 8.32 9.89 -11.63
C ASP A 460 8.53 10.51 -10.22
N GLN A 461 7.86 10.00 -9.19
CA GLN A 461 8.01 10.50 -7.80
C GLN A 461 9.36 10.17 -7.18
N ILE A 462 10.07 9.17 -7.69
CA ILE A 462 11.38 8.79 -7.17
C ILE A 462 12.44 9.74 -7.72
N GLU A 463 12.75 9.66 -9.02
CA GLU A 463 13.87 10.38 -9.64
C GLU A 463 13.66 11.90 -9.63
N GLY A 464 12.51 12.37 -10.12
CA GLY A 464 12.17 13.79 -10.20
C GLY A 464 11.46 14.36 -8.97
N GLY A 465 11.32 13.55 -7.89
CA GLY A 465 10.66 13.93 -6.66
C GLY A 465 11.58 13.74 -5.46
N TRP A 466 11.43 12.60 -4.75
CA TRP A 466 12.15 12.39 -3.50
C TRP A 466 13.67 12.38 -3.63
N LEU A 467 14.22 11.85 -4.74
CA LEU A 467 15.67 11.80 -5.02
C LEU A 467 16.18 12.96 -5.87
N ASP A 468 15.36 13.99 -6.11
CA ASP A 468 15.80 15.15 -6.89
C ASP A 468 17.07 15.77 -6.29
N GLY A 469 18.05 16.02 -7.17
CA GLY A 469 19.36 16.56 -6.81
C GLY A 469 20.37 15.56 -6.25
N VAL A 470 19.98 14.32 -5.92
CA VAL A 470 20.90 13.29 -5.36
C VAL A 470 20.81 11.93 -6.09
N VAL A 471 20.01 11.81 -7.13
CA VAL A 471 19.75 10.53 -7.81
C VAL A 471 21.02 9.85 -8.34
N ASP A 472 22.02 10.63 -8.75
CA ASP A 472 23.30 10.12 -9.27
C ASP A 472 24.16 9.37 -8.22
N GLU A 473 23.84 9.52 -6.93
CA GLU A 473 24.50 8.82 -5.82
C GLU A 473 23.93 7.41 -5.59
N PHE A 474 22.79 7.10 -6.21
CA PHE A 474 22.09 5.84 -6.01
C PHE A 474 22.50 4.77 -7.02
N GLU A 475 22.82 3.58 -6.51
CA GLU A 475 23.12 2.42 -7.33
C GLU A 475 21.83 1.79 -7.89
N THR A 476 21.75 1.63 -9.21
CA THR A 476 20.60 0.98 -9.86
C THR A 476 20.70 -0.53 -9.83
N TYR A 477 21.87 -1.09 -9.62
CA TYR A 477 22.15 -2.55 -9.72
C TYR A 477 21.68 -3.19 -11.04
N GLY A 478 21.56 -2.41 -12.13
CA GLY A 478 21.18 -2.90 -13.46
C GLY A 478 19.78 -3.55 -13.51
N PRO A 479 18.69 -2.79 -13.48
CA PRO A 479 17.33 -3.33 -13.40
C PRO A 479 16.98 -4.26 -14.58
N GLY A 480 17.42 -3.93 -15.79
CA GLY A 480 17.15 -4.66 -17.03
C GLY A 480 18.30 -5.54 -17.53
N GLU A 481 19.46 -5.50 -16.90
CA GLU A 481 20.65 -6.23 -17.34
C GLU A 481 21.45 -6.76 -16.14
N SER A 482 21.71 -8.08 -16.11
CA SER A 482 22.52 -8.69 -15.06
C SER A 482 23.98 -8.23 -15.16
N GLN A 483 24.44 -7.48 -14.18
CA GLN A 483 25.80 -6.93 -14.10
C GLN A 483 26.77 -7.95 -13.48
N THR A 484 26.99 -9.06 -14.19
CA THR A 484 27.70 -10.24 -13.68
C THR A 484 29.15 -10.00 -13.28
N GLU A 485 29.86 -9.00 -13.87
CA GLU A 485 31.23 -8.66 -13.49
C GLU A 485 31.27 -7.93 -12.14
N ALA A 486 30.36 -7.01 -11.89
CA ALA A 486 30.21 -6.32 -10.60
C ALA A 486 29.88 -7.34 -9.49
N ALA A 487 28.87 -8.17 -9.72
CA ALA A 487 28.51 -9.24 -8.80
C ALA A 487 29.68 -10.20 -8.50
N ALA A 488 30.42 -10.60 -9.54
CA ALA A 488 31.59 -11.48 -9.36
C ALA A 488 32.73 -10.82 -8.56
N SER A 489 32.91 -9.50 -8.68
CA SER A 489 33.89 -8.77 -7.87
C SER A 489 33.48 -8.81 -6.40
N LEU A 490 32.22 -8.47 -6.10
CA LEU A 490 31.68 -8.48 -4.73
C LEU A 490 31.77 -9.86 -4.07
N LEU A 491 31.46 -10.94 -4.80
CA LEU A 491 31.59 -12.29 -4.27
C LEU A 491 33.05 -12.66 -3.98
N ARG A 492 34.01 -12.27 -4.83
CA ARG A 492 35.44 -12.50 -4.55
C ARG A 492 35.90 -11.72 -3.31
N ASP A 493 35.44 -10.47 -3.16
CA ASP A 493 35.75 -9.65 -2.00
C ASP A 493 35.12 -10.22 -0.70
N ALA A 494 33.99 -10.96 -0.83
CA ALA A 494 33.37 -11.73 0.24
C ALA A 494 34.06 -13.10 0.50
N GLY A 495 35.09 -13.46 -0.30
CA GLY A 495 35.87 -14.68 -0.14
C GLY A 495 35.35 -15.89 -0.93
N TYR A 496 34.45 -15.69 -1.90
CA TYR A 496 33.97 -16.74 -2.78
C TYR A 496 34.87 -16.86 -4.02
N GLU A 497 35.02 -18.10 -4.51
CA GLU A 497 35.70 -18.43 -5.76
C GLU A 497 34.74 -19.19 -6.68
N LYS A 498 34.81 -18.94 -7.99
CA LYS A 498 34.00 -19.69 -8.96
C LYS A 498 34.75 -20.93 -9.42
N GLN A 499 34.26 -22.12 -9.03
CA GLN A 499 34.84 -23.41 -9.39
C GLN A 499 33.82 -24.28 -10.16
N ASN A 500 34.20 -24.78 -11.31
CA ASN A 500 33.34 -25.60 -12.19
C ASN A 500 32.00 -24.92 -12.55
N GLY A 501 31.93 -23.61 -12.53
CA GLY A 501 30.71 -22.82 -12.83
C GLY A 501 29.93 -22.38 -11.60
N THR A 502 30.21 -22.93 -10.41
CA THR A 502 29.51 -22.61 -9.15
C THR A 502 30.39 -21.75 -8.24
N TRP A 503 29.80 -20.75 -7.60
CA TRP A 503 30.43 -19.94 -6.56
C TRP A 503 30.53 -20.73 -5.26
N GLN A 504 31.72 -20.77 -4.66
CA GLN A 504 32.01 -21.57 -3.47
C GLN A 504 32.93 -20.81 -2.51
N LYS A 505 32.76 -21.06 -1.21
CA LYS A 505 33.62 -20.55 -0.14
C LYS A 505 34.00 -21.74 0.76
N ASP A 506 35.28 -21.92 1.03
CA ASP A 506 35.80 -23.06 1.82
C ASP A 506 35.42 -24.46 1.28
N GLY A 507 35.11 -24.55 -0.02
CA GLY A 507 34.68 -25.77 -0.70
C GLY A 507 33.18 -26.06 -0.66
N GLU A 508 32.39 -25.21 -0.01
CA GLU A 508 30.93 -25.31 0.04
C GLU A 508 30.32 -24.36 -0.99
N PRO A 509 29.26 -24.76 -1.73
CA PRO A 509 28.59 -23.90 -2.70
C PRO A 509 27.89 -22.75 -2.00
N LEU A 510 27.71 -21.64 -2.75
CA LEU A 510 26.84 -20.55 -2.36
C LEU A 510 25.41 -20.96 -2.64
N GLU A 511 24.70 -21.44 -1.61
CA GLU A 511 23.29 -21.84 -1.66
C GLU A 511 22.40 -20.68 -1.29
N LEU A 512 21.26 -20.53 -2.02
CA LEU A 512 20.31 -19.45 -1.77
C LEU A 512 18.86 -19.95 -1.92
N PRO A 513 18.28 -20.60 -0.90
CA PRO A 513 16.88 -20.94 -0.89
C PRO A 513 16.02 -19.67 -0.70
N ILE A 514 15.08 -19.45 -1.61
CA ILE A 514 14.12 -18.32 -1.57
C ILE A 514 12.76 -18.88 -1.20
N LYS A 515 12.30 -18.60 0.02
CA LYS A 515 11.00 -19.04 0.52
C LYS A 515 9.90 -18.03 0.21
N GLY A 516 8.71 -18.52 -0.11
CA GLY A 516 7.57 -17.67 -0.40
C GLY A 516 6.21 -18.37 -0.39
N PRO A 517 5.10 -17.62 -0.49
CA PRO A 517 3.75 -18.16 -0.50
C PRO A 517 3.38 -18.70 -1.90
N SER A 518 2.96 -19.96 -1.98
CA SER A 518 2.55 -20.61 -3.23
C SER A 518 1.19 -20.11 -3.76
N GLY A 519 0.40 -19.45 -2.93
CA GLY A 519 -0.92 -18.92 -3.32
C GLY A 519 -0.87 -17.69 -4.22
N PHE A 520 0.28 -17.02 -4.32
CA PHE A 520 0.48 -15.80 -5.12
C PHE A 520 1.18 -16.13 -6.44
N SER A 521 0.40 -16.50 -7.45
CA SER A 521 0.91 -17.00 -8.74
C SER A 521 1.82 -16.01 -9.48
N ASP A 522 1.60 -14.71 -9.33
CA ASP A 522 2.44 -13.66 -9.86
C ASP A 522 3.82 -13.64 -9.16
N TRP A 523 3.87 -13.84 -7.84
CA TRP A 523 5.11 -13.90 -7.09
C TRP A 523 5.91 -15.17 -7.41
N VAL A 524 5.24 -16.32 -7.50
CA VAL A 524 5.87 -17.58 -7.91
C VAL A 524 6.61 -17.41 -9.24
N THR A 525 5.95 -16.84 -10.24
CA THR A 525 6.55 -16.61 -11.55
C THR A 525 7.71 -15.61 -11.50
N GLY A 526 7.59 -14.57 -10.68
CA GLY A 526 8.67 -13.61 -10.46
C GLY A 526 9.90 -14.25 -9.85
N VAL A 527 9.73 -15.05 -8.79
CA VAL A 527 10.85 -15.74 -8.12
C VAL A 527 11.49 -16.80 -8.97
N GLU A 528 10.74 -17.53 -9.80
CA GLU A 528 11.31 -18.49 -10.75
C GLU A 528 12.27 -17.80 -11.74
N THR A 529 11.94 -16.58 -12.17
CA THR A 529 12.83 -15.76 -13.00
C THR A 529 14.10 -15.36 -12.24
N ILE A 530 13.98 -14.94 -10.99
CA ILE A 530 15.09 -14.58 -10.12
C ILE A 530 16.02 -15.78 -9.90
N VAL A 531 15.47 -16.95 -9.56
CA VAL A 531 16.21 -18.20 -9.38
C VAL A 531 16.97 -18.58 -10.65
N SER A 532 16.37 -18.43 -11.83
CA SER A 532 17.04 -18.66 -13.11
C SER A 532 18.26 -17.74 -13.30
N ASN A 533 18.10 -16.42 -13.01
CA ASN A 533 19.23 -15.48 -13.14
C ASN A 533 20.38 -15.83 -12.20
N LEU A 534 20.09 -16.17 -10.96
CA LEU A 534 21.09 -16.54 -9.95
C LEU A 534 21.79 -17.84 -10.31
N THR A 535 21.05 -18.84 -10.77
CA THR A 535 21.60 -20.15 -11.19
C THR A 535 22.48 -20.02 -12.43
N ASP A 536 22.08 -19.24 -13.42
CA ASP A 536 22.89 -18.97 -14.61
C ASP A 536 24.21 -18.24 -14.26
N PHE A 537 24.19 -17.43 -13.22
CA PHE A 537 25.37 -16.77 -12.68
C PHE A 537 26.27 -17.74 -11.86
N GLY A 538 25.74 -18.88 -11.43
CA GLY A 538 26.45 -19.93 -10.68
C GLY A 538 26.24 -19.91 -9.17
N ILE A 539 25.19 -19.28 -8.68
CA ILE A 539 24.66 -19.41 -7.32
C ILE A 539 23.69 -20.59 -7.31
N GLU A 540 23.78 -21.49 -6.32
CA GLU A 540 22.82 -22.60 -6.17
C GLU A 540 21.53 -22.07 -5.52
N ALA A 541 20.69 -21.40 -6.34
CA ALA A 541 19.42 -20.84 -5.91
C ALA A 541 18.27 -21.80 -6.17
N GLU A 542 17.31 -21.85 -5.25
CA GLU A 542 16.07 -22.60 -5.42
C GLU A 542 14.84 -21.83 -4.93
N SER A 543 13.68 -22.11 -5.54
CA SER A 543 12.39 -21.56 -5.15
C SER A 543 11.67 -22.53 -4.21
N VAL A 544 11.44 -22.15 -2.96
CA VAL A 544 10.78 -22.96 -1.93
C VAL A 544 9.42 -22.34 -1.64
N MET A 545 8.39 -22.74 -2.42
CA MET A 545 7.04 -22.19 -2.31
C MET A 545 6.20 -23.05 -1.37
N LEU A 546 5.75 -22.45 -0.26
CA LEU A 546 4.95 -23.06 0.80
C LEU A 546 3.48 -22.65 0.68
N ASP A 547 2.57 -23.41 1.28
CA ASP A 547 1.20 -22.93 1.42
C ASP A 547 1.16 -21.68 2.32
N ASN A 548 0.16 -20.80 2.06
CA ASN A 548 0.10 -19.49 2.70
C ASN A 548 0.10 -19.58 4.24
N SER A 549 -0.61 -20.56 4.81
CA SER A 549 -0.69 -20.70 6.27
C SER A 549 0.65 -21.15 6.88
N THR A 550 1.37 -22.04 6.22
CA THR A 550 2.72 -22.46 6.64
C THR A 550 3.71 -21.30 6.49
N TYR A 551 3.71 -20.65 5.31
CA TYR A 551 4.64 -19.56 5.07
C TYR A 551 4.47 -18.42 6.08
N TRP A 552 3.28 -17.82 6.14
CA TRP A 552 3.03 -16.66 7.00
C TRP A 552 2.94 -17.01 8.49
N GLY A 553 2.36 -18.17 8.82
CA GLY A 553 2.11 -18.55 10.21
C GLY A 553 3.28 -19.23 10.91
N SER A 554 4.32 -19.65 10.17
CA SER A 554 5.46 -20.35 10.73
C SER A 554 6.77 -19.84 10.16
N ASP A 555 7.09 -20.13 8.89
CA ASP A 555 8.43 -19.87 8.33
C ASP A 555 8.80 -18.39 8.36
N TYR A 556 7.92 -17.53 7.86
CA TYR A 556 8.18 -16.08 7.82
C TYR A 556 8.15 -15.47 9.23
N SER A 557 7.13 -15.77 10.03
CA SER A 557 6.98 -15.20 11.36
C SER A 557 8.05 -15.62 12.38
N ASN A 558 8.74 -16.74 12.13
CA ASN A 558 9.85 -17.19 12.98
C ASN A 558 11.24 -16.83 12.41
N GLY A 559 11.31 -16.19 11.24
CA GLY A 559 12.57 -15.93 10.57
C GLY A 559 13.26 -17.18 10.01
N ASP A 560 12.53 -18.27 9.79
CA ASP A 560 13.05 -19.54 9.28
C ASP A 560 13.32 -19.47 7.76
N PHE A 561 14.13 -18.53 7.32
CA PHE A 561 14.53 -18.36 5.92
C PHE A 561 15.90 -17.66 5.80
N VAL A 562 16.61 -17.93 4.73
CA VAL A 562 17.77 -17.15 4.28
C VAL A 562 17.27 -15.93 3.48
N VAL A 563 16.40 -16.19 2.48
CA VAL A 563 15.72 -15.15 1.72
C VAL A 563 14.22 -15.45 1.74
N GLY A 564 13.42 -14.46 2.17
CA GLY A 564 11.96 -14.53 2.18
C GLY A 564 11.36 -13.61 1.13
N LEU A 565 10.17 -13.95 0.62
CA LEU A 565 9.36 -13.05 -0.19
C LEU A 565 8.38 -12.27 0.69
N GLN A 566 8.33 -10.96 0.54
CA GLN A 566 7.34 -10.11 1.19
C GLN A 566 6.96 -8.95 0.28
N GLY A 567 5.81 -8.35 0.56
CA GLY A 567 5.49 -7.04 0.02
C GLY A 567 6.38 -5.99 0.69
N TRP A 568 7.13 -5.25 -0.09
CA TRP A 568 7.88 -4.10 0.40
C TRP A 568 7.04 -2.84 0.26
N ALA A 569 7.23 -1.89 1.16
CA ALA A 569 6.48 -0.62 1.18
C ALA A 569 4.95 -0.86 1.24
N SER A 570 4.46 -1.25 2.39
CA SER A 570 3.08 -1.67 2.59
C SER A 570 2.33 -0.64 3.42
N TYR A 571 1.95 0.51 2.84
CA TYR A 571 1.11 1.48 3.52
C TYR A 571 0.13 2.19 2.59
N ASP A 572 -1.00 2.65 3.15
CA ASP A 572 -2.08 3.34 2.45
C ASP A 572 -1.75 4.80 2.09
N HIS A 573 -0.52 5.22 2.25
CA HIS A 573 -0.09 6.59 2.03
C HIS A 573 1.21 6.64 1.24
N SER A 574 1.33 7.61 0.34
CA SER A 574 2.52 7.81 -0.50
C SER A 574 3.70 8.45 0.23
N TYR A 575 3.50 8.93 1.46
CA TYR A 575 4.56 9.59 2.22
C TYR A 575 5.63 8.57 2.65
N PRO A 576 6.89 8.76 2.30
CA PRO A 576 7.95 7.76 2.50
C PRO A 576 8.24 7.36 3.93
N TYR A 577 7.84 8.15 4.92
CA TYR A 577 7.95 7.79 6.34
C TYR A 577 7.44 6.37 6.60
N PHE A 578 6.27 6.01 6.08
CA PHE A 578 5.66 4.70 6.32
C PHE A 578 6.46 3.54 5.73
N HIS A 579 7.14 3.78 4.60
CA HIS A 579 7.99 2.77 3.99
C HIS A 579 9.24 2.50 4.83
N PHE A 580 9.87 3.55 5.33
CA PHE A 580 11.08 3.44 6.14
C PHE A 580 10.78 2.98 7.57
N ASP A 581 9.67 3.42 8.17
CA ASP A 581 9.19 2.87 9.44
C ASP A 581 8.97 1.36 9.33
N TRP A 582 8.36 0.89 8.23
CA TRP A 582 8.21 -0.53 7.98
C TRP A 582 9.55 -1.24 7.75
N ILE A 583 10.47 -0.67 6.96
CA ILE A 583 11.77 -1.30 6.66
C ILE A 583 12.66 -1.40 7.90
N PHE A 584 12.68 -0.39 8.77
CA PHE A 584 13.65 -0.30 9.85
C PHE A 584 13.07 -0.52 11.25
N ASN A 585 11.78 -0.28 11.46
CA ASN A 585 11.17 -0.26 12.80
C ASN A 585 10.07 -1.31 13.01
N SER A 586 9.58 -1.96 11.94
CA SER A 586 8.49 -2.93 12.04
C SER A 586 8.87 -4.16 12.88
N TRP A 587 7.84 -4.89 13.30
CA TRP A 587 8.01 -6.22 13.90
C TRP A 587 8.74 -7.18 12.96
N ASP A 588 8.44 -7.13 11.65
CA ASP A 588 9.07 -7.94 10.61
C ASP A 588 10.58 -7.69 10.55
N ALA A 589 10.99 -6.42 10.54
CA ALA A 589 12.39 -6.03 10.54
C ALA A 589 13.15 -6.62 11.72
N LYS A 590 12.57 -6.51 12.92
CA LYS A 590 13.19 -6.90 14.19
C LYS A 590 13.17 -8.41 14.46
N ASN A 591 12.14 -9.13 14.00
CA ASN A 591 11.90 -10.51 14.42
C ASN A 591 11.89 -11.54 13.27
N ALA A 592 11.63 -11.11 12.03
CA ALA A 592 11.67 -11.99 10.88
C ALA A 592 12.98 -11.85 10.09
N TRP A 593 13.47 -10.62 9.91
CA TRP A 593 14.72 -10.39 9.16
C TRP A 593 15.94 -10.25 10.08
N ASN A 594 15.72 -10.11 11.39
CA ASN A 594 16.77 -9.90 12.39
C ASN A 594 17.66 -8.71 12.00
N LEU A 595 17.02 -7.62 11.54
CA LEU A 595 17.71 -6.42 11.11
C LEU A 595 18.45 -5.78 12.30
N PRO A 596 19.77 -5.52 12.20
CA PRO A 596 20.47 -4.85 13.28
C PRO A 596 19.95 -3.42 13.49
N SER A 597 19.87 -2.98 14.72
CA SER A 597 19.45 -1.61 15.06
C SER A 597 20.48 -0.56 14.61
N GLU A 598 21.76 -0.94 14.53
CA GLU A 598 22.85 -0.07 14.12
C GLU A 598 23.52 -0.62 12.87
N PHE A 599 23.74 0.25 11.89
CA PHE A 599 24.48 -0.06 10.68
C PHE A 599 25.75 0.78 10.59
N GLU A 600 26.86 0.19 10.15
CA GLU A 600 27.91 0.95 9.49
C GLU A 600 27.41 1.27 8.08
N SER A 601 26.77 2.42 7.92
CA SER A 601 26.24 2.87 6.63
C SER A 601 27.08 4.00 6.08
N PRO A 602 27.31 4.01 4.75
CA PRO A 602 27.73 5.23 4.09
C PRO A 602 26.63 6.29 4.26
N ILE A 603 27.01 7.52 4.48
CA ILE A 603 26.12 8.66 4.76
C ILE A 603 26.06 9.51 3.49
N LEU A 604 24.87 9.87 3.03
CA LEU A 604 24.69 10.69 1.83
C LEU A 604 25.10 12.15 2.09
N HIS A 605 24.73 12.68 3.26
CA HIS A 605 24.99 14.05 3.69
C HIS A 605 26.07 14.08 4.76
N GLU A 606 27.32 13.71 4.40
CA GLU A 606 28.46 13.60 5.33
C GLU A 606 28.73 14.89 6.12
N GLU A 607 28.39 16.06 5.58
CA GLU A 607 28.62 17.37 6.22
C GLU A 607 27.82 17.56 7.52
N GLU A 608 26.75 16.79 7.70
CA GLU A 608 25.83 16.90 8.83
C GLU A 608 26.12 15.86 9.93
N ARG A 609 26.89 14.81 9.63
CA ARG A 609 27.10 13.66 10.53
C ARG A 609 28.59 13.27 10.61
N ASP A 610 29.35 13.96 11.43
CA ASP A 610 30.81 13.82 11.63
C ASP A 610 31.20 12.39 12.09
N GLY A 611 31.15 11.38 11.19
CA GLY A 611 31.74 10.05 11.41
C GLY A 611 31.03 9.18 12.47
N GLU A 612 29.76 9.44 12.76
CA GLU A 612 28.95 8.66 13.69
C GLU A 612 28.29 7.45 12.99
N THR A 613 28.14 6.37 13.72
CA THR A 613 27.33 5.22 13.32
C THR A 613 25.88 5.70 13.13
N VAL A 614 25.30 5.45 11.96
CA VAL A 614 23.93 5.88 11.69
C VAL A 614 22.94 4.83 12.19
N THR A 615 21.98 5.28 13.00
CA THR A 615 20.84 4.48 13.43
C THR A 615 19.63 4.87 12.55
N PRO A 616 19.23 4.06 11.56
CA PRO A 616 18.11 4.41 10.68
C PRO A 616 16.81 4.66 11.44
N VAL A 617 16.60 3.95 12.55
CA VAL A 617 15.42 4.13 13.41
C VAL A 617 15.36 5.56 13.95
N ASP A 618 16.50 6.12 14.42
CA ASP A 618 16.54 7.50 14.92
C ASP A 618 16.16 8.51 13.82
N ILE A 619 16.58 8.26 12.55
CA ILE A 619 16.20 9.12 11.42
C ILE A 619 14.69 8.99 11.11
N VAL A 620 14.13 7.79 11.21
CA VAL A 620 12.68 7.58 11.06
C VAL A 620 11.92 8.33 12.15
N ASP A 621 12.38 8.25 13.41
CA ASP A 621 11.78 8.97 14.54
C ASP A 621 11.90 10.49 14.34
N GLU A 622 13.06 11.00 13.94
CA GLU A 622 13.24 12.40 13.57
C GLU A 622 12.35 12.84 12.39
N LEU A 623 12.11 11.96 11.39
CA LEU A 623 11.22 12.24 10.27
C LEU A 623 9.76 12.34 10.72
N SER A 624 9.37 11.61 11.77
CA SER A 624 8.01 11.63 12.32
C SER A 624 7.61 13.01 12.88
N THR A 625 8.60 13.81 13.31
CA THR A 625 8.42 15.14 13.89
C THR A 625 8.81 16.28 12.93
N ALA A 626 9.45 15.95 11.79
CA ALA A 626 9.89 16.96 10.83
C ALA A 626 8.71 17.66 10.15
N ASN A 627 8.79 18.99 10.05
CA ASN A 627 7.84 19.76 9.22
C ASN A 627 8.15 19.52 7.75
N GLN A 628 7.09 19.31 6.96
CA GLN A 628 7.14 19.13 5.50
C GLN A 628 7.46 20.41 4.76
#